data_a8f19fcacb8503b0f6b5b2aae767e6bc
#
_entry.id   a8f19fcacb8503b0f6b5b2aae767e6bc
#
_cell.length_a   1.000
_cell.length_b   1.000
_cell.length_c   1.000
_cell.angle_alpha   90.00
_cell.angle_beta   90.00
_cell.angle_gamma   90.00
#
_symmetry.space_group_name_H-M   'P 1'
#
loop_
_entity.id
_entity.type
_entity.pdbx_description
1 polymer ?
#
loop_
_entity_poly.entity_id
_entity_poly.type
_entity_poly.pdbx_seq_one_letter_code
_entity_poly.pdbx_strand_id
1 'polypeptide(L)'
;EIPQAMYETRMDEMVNDFAFRVEQQGLRLEDYLKYMGQTVEQFRASFMPQAEKQVKIRLALEAVAAAENIVASDEDVDAEIKRIADAYQMEADKVKSLVDAAAVKKDLAVNKAIDFVKEKANIVLGAAEEKKPAKKTTKKAETAEGEEKPKKAPAKKAAKKEEKEAE
;
A
#
# COMPACT_ATOMS: atom_id res chain seq x y z
N GLU A 1 9.08 25.86 -5.64
CA GLU A 1 7.63 25.53 -5.54
C GLU A 1 7.30 24.42 -6.53
N ILE A 2 6.52 23.44 -6.09
CA ILE A 2 6.14 22.29 -6.93
C ILE A 2 4.78 22.62 -7.57
N PRO A 3 4.65 22.54 -8.91
CA PRO A 3 3.40 22.80 -9.61
C PRO A 3 2.27 21.86 -9.14
N GLN A 4 1.07 22.41 -8.96
CA GLN A 4 -0.14 21.68 -8.56
C GLN A 4 -0.42 20.49 -9.49
N ALA A 5 -0.19 20.67 -10.78
CA ALA A 5 -0.40 19.64 -11.80
C ALA A 5 0.37 18.33 -11.52
N MET A 6 1.55 18.40 -10.90
CA MET A 6 2.32 17.20 -10.56
C MET A 6 1.62 16.36 -9.48
N TYR A 7 0.99 17.01 -8.51
CA TYR A 7 0.22 16.31 -7.48
C TYR A 7 -1.05 15.71 -8.08
N GLU A 8 -1.73 16.45 -8.96
CA GLU A 8 -2.93 15.98 -9.63
C GLU A 8 -2.66 14.77 -10.51
N THR A 9 -1.61 14.82 -11.32
CA THR A 9 -1.18 13.67 -12.13
C THR A 9 -0.88 12.46 -11.24
N ARG A 10 -0.17 12.67 -10.12
CA ARG A 10 0.14 11.57 -9.20
C ARG A 10 -1.09 10.98 -8.53
N MET A 11 -2.07 11.82 -8.17
CA MET A 11 -3.35 11.33 -7.64
C MET A 11 -4.09 10.48 -8.68
N ASP A 12 -4.13 10.91 -9.94
CA ASP A 12 -4.79 10.18 -11.02
C ASP A 12 -4.12 8.82 -11.28
N GLU A 13 -2.79 8.77 -11.27
CA GLU A 13 -2.04 7.51 -11.34
C GLU A 13 -2.41 6.58 -10.19
N MET A 14 -2.47 7.08 -8.96
CA MET A 14 -2.81 6.26 -7.79
C MET A 14 -4.24 5.73 -7.83
N VAL A 15 -5.19 6.53 -8.35
CA VAL A 15 -6.58 6.09 -8.56
C VAL A 15 -6.64 4.99 -9.63
N ASN A 16 -5.90 5.16 -10.73
CA ASN A 16 -5.82 4.17 -11.81
C ASN A 16 -5.19 2.85 -11.31
N ASP A 17 -4.10 2.92 -10.55
CA ASP A 17 -3.46 1.75 -9.94
C ASP A 17 -4.42 1.02 -8.99
N PHE A 18 -5.22 1.77 -8.25
CA PHE A 18 -6.22 1.18 -7.38
C PHE A 18 -7.36 0.54 -8.18
N ALA A 19 -7.88 1.23 -9.21
CA ALA A 19 -8.91 0.70 -10.09
C ALA A 19 -8.47 -0.62 -10.72
N PHE A 20 -7.25 -0.67 -11.25
CA PHE A 20 -6.69 -1.88 -11.84
C PHE A 20 -6.63 -3.05 -10.84
N ARG A 21 -6.23 -2.79 -9.59
CA ARG A 21 -6.20 -3.83 -8.55
C ARG A 21 -7.60 -4.34 -8.18
N VAL A 22 -8.59 -3.45 -8.14
CA VAL A 22 -9.98 -3.80 -7.85
C VAL A 22 -10.57 -4.62 -9.01
N GLU A 23 -10.27 -4.25 -10.25
CA GLU A 23 -10.69 -4.98 -11.45
C GLU A 23 -10.10 -6.40 -11.49
N GLN A 24 -8.87 -6.59 -11.06
CA GLN A 24 -8.27 -7.92 -10.94
C GLN A 24 -8.97 -8.82 -9.91
N GLN A 25 -9.68 -8.22 -8.96
CA GLN A 25 -10.54 -8.92 -8.01
C GLN A 25 -11.96 -9.13 -8.52
N GLY A 26 -12.24 -8.76 -9.78
CA GLY A 26 -13.54 -8.90 -10.41
C GLY A 26 -14.56 -7.82 -10.02
N LEU A 27 -14.11 -6.72 -9.42
CA LEU A 27 -14.95 -5.59 -9.02
C LEU A 27 -14.65 -4.37 -9.90
N ARG A 28 -15.67 -3.56 -10.15
CA ARG A 28 -15.46 -2.25 -10.79
C ARG A 28 -15.24 -1.18 -9.72
N LEU A 29 -14.38 -0.20 -10.02
CA LEU A 29 -14.12 0.91 -9.09
C LEU A 29 -15.41 1.64 -8.68
N GLU A 30 -16.32 1.85 -9.63
CA GLU A 30 -17.61 2.52 -9.38
C GLU A 30 -18.46 1.76 -8.36
N ASP A 31 -18.52 0.44 -8.47
CA ASP A 31 -19.31 -0.41 -7.58
C ASP A 31 -18.69 -0.46 -6.18
N TYR A 32 -17.34 -0.51 -6.12
CA TYR A 32 -16.61 -0.39 -4.88
C TYR A 32 -16.89 0.95 -4.17
N LEU A 33 -16.83 2.07 -4.89
CA LEU A 33 -17.09 3.40 -4.33
C LEU A 33 -18.53 3.57 -3.87
N LYS A 34 -19.52 3.02 -4.62
CA LYS A 34 -20.92 2.98 -4.19
C LYS A 34 -21.09 2.22 -2.88
N TYR A 35 -20.44 1.07 -2.77
CA TYR A 35 -20.49 0.27 -1.53
C TYR A 35 -19.90 1.04 -0.34
N MET A 36 -18.82 1.80 -0.57
CA MET A 36 -18.17 2.65 0.45
C MET A 36 -18.89 3.95 0.72
N GLY A 37 -19.94 4.30 -0.07
CA GLY A 37 -20.66 5.57 0.04
C GLY A 37 -19.82 6.80 -0.29
N GLN A 38 -18.81 6.65 -1.16
CA GLN A 38 -17.90 7.72 -1.55
C GLN A 38 -18.06 8.09 -3.02
N THR A 39 -17.83 9.36 -3.35
CA THR A 39 -17.71 9.81 -4.75
C THR A 39 -16.27 9.61 -5.24
N VAL A 40 -16.10 9.57 -6.57
CA VAL A 40 -14.76 9.49 -7.20
C VAL A 40 -13.89 10.66 -6.78
N GLU A 41 -14.45 11.87 -6.67
CA GLU A 41 -13.72 13.07 -6.24
C GLU A 41 -13.25 12.98 -4.79
N GLN A 42 -14.10 12.49 -3.88
CA GLN A 42 -13.73 12.28 -2.48
C GLN A 42 -12.64 11.22 -2.34
N PHE A 43 -12.77 10.15 -3.11
CA PHE A 43 -11.77 9.10 -3.15
C PHE A 43 -10.43 9.61 -3.69
N ARG A 44 -10.44 10.34 -4.82
CA ARG A 44 -9.26 10.99 -5.40
C ARG A 44 -8.61 11.96 -4.41
N ALA A 45 -9.38 12.81 -3.75
CA ALA A 45 -8.89 13.75 -2.75
C ALA A 45 -8.21 13.07 -1.55
N SER A 46 -8.63 11.86 -1.19
CA SER A 46 -8.01 11.09 -0.10
C SER A 46 -6.54 10.73 -0.38
N PHE A 47 -6.13 10.69 -1.65
CA PHE A 47 -4.75 10.42 -2.03
C PHE A 47 -3.84 11.65 -1.98
N MET A 48 -4.38 12.86 -1.83
CA MET A 48 -3.58 14.10 -1.86
C MET A 48 -2.37 14.09 -0.91
N PRO A 49 -2.49 13.73 0.39
CA PRO A 49 -1.34 13.73 1.30
C PRO A 49 -0.25 12.73 0.88
N GLN A 50 -0.67 11.61 0.32
CA GLN A 50 0.25 10.58 -0.15
C GLN A 50 0.92 10.98 -1.47
N ALA A 51 0.16 11.57 -2.40
CA ALA A 51 0.67 12.10 -3.66
C ALA A 51 1.71 13.20 -3.42
N GLU A 52 1.42 14.16 -2.53
CA GLU A 52 2.38 15.19 -2.14
C GLU A 52 3.69 14.58 -1.63
N LYS A 53 3.61 13.62 -0.73
CA LYS A 53 4.79 12.95 -0.17
C LYS A 53 5.60 12.24 -1.27
N GLN A 54 4.93 11.53 -2.16
CA GLN A 54 5.59 10.78 -3.23
C GLN A 54 6.26 11.70 -4.25
N VAL A 55 5.57 12.78 -4.68
CA VAL A 55 6.14 13.78 -5.60
C VAL A 55 7.36 14.46 -4.97
N LYS A 56 7.27 14.89 -3.71
CA LYS A 56 8.41 15.50 -2.98
C LYS A 56 9.61 14.56 -2.88
N ILE A 57 9.38 13.28 -2.55
CA ILE A 57 10.44 12.28 -2.47
C ILE A 57 11.07 12.05 -3.84
N ARG A 58 10.25 11.89 -4.90
CA ARG A 58 10.74 11.68 -6.27
C ARG A 58 11.62 12.84 -6.72
N LEU A 59 11.16 14.08 -6.57
CA LEU A 59 11.93 15.27 -6.94
C LEU A 59 13.23 15.41 -6.14
N ALA A 60 13.20 15.06 -4.85
CA ALA A 60 14.42 15.06 -4.03
C ALA A 60 15.43 14.02 -4.52
N LEU A 61 14.98 12.82 -4.89
CA LEU A 61 15.85 11.77 -5.44
C LEU A 61 16.38 12.12 -6.83
N GLU A 62 15.56 12.75 -7.68
CA GLU A 62 16.01 13.28 -8.98
C GLU A 62 17.09 14.36 -8.80
N ALA A 63 16.94 15.23 -7.80
CA ALA A 63 17.94 16.24 -7.48
C ALA A 63 19.24 15.61 -6.95
N VAL A 64 19.15 14.55 -6.13
CA VAL A 64 20.32 13.78 -5.68
C VAL A 64 20.99 13.09 -6.85
N ALA A 65 20.23 12.44 -7.73
CA ALA A 65 20.78 11.81 -8.93
C ALA A 65 21.54 12.81 -9.81
N ALA A 66 20.98 14.00 -9.98
CA ALA A 66 21.64 15.06 -10.75
C ALA A 66 22.92 15.60 -10.06
N ALA A 67 22.87 15.82 -8.73
CA ALA A 67 24.02 16.34 -7.97
C ALA A 67 25.20 15.36 -7.93
N GLU A 68 24.91 14.06 -7.80
CA GLU A 68 25.90 12.99 -7.74
C GLU A 68 26.24 12.40 -9.11
N ASN A 69 25.68 12.95 -10.20
CA ASN A 69 25.85 12.46 -11.57
C ASN A 69 25.48 10.97 -11.74
N ILE A 70 24.45 10.54 -11.02
CA ILE A 70 23.94 9.17 -11.10
C ILE A 70 23.08 9.04 -12.34
N VAL A 71 23.58 8.32 -13.33
CA VAL A 71 22.87 8.05 -14.59
C VAL A 71 22.68 6.55 -14.78
N ALA A 72 21.60 6.18 -15.44
CA ALA A 72 21.41 4.81 -15.90
C ALA A 72 22.09 4.66 -17.27
N SER A 73 22.83 3.57 -17.47
CA SER A 73 23.41 3.21 -18.76
C SER A 73 22.34 2.61 -19.69
N ASP A 74 22.64 2.50 -20.96
CA ASP A 74 21.74 1.85 -21.90
C ASP A 74 21.65 0.33 -21.63
N GLU A 75 22.71 -0.25 -21.05
CA GLU A 75 22.73 -1.65 -20.60
C GLU A 75 21.75 -1.87 -19.42
N ASP A 76 21.66 -0.91 -18.48
CA ASP A 76 20.69 -0.96 -17.39
C ASP A 76 19.24 -0.93 -17.92
N VAL A 77 19.01 -0.10 -18.93
CA VAL A 77 17.69 0.00 -19.58
C VAL A 77 17.34 -1.32 -20.27
N ASP A 78 18.27 -1.91 -21.02
CA ASP A 78 18.06 -3.19 -21.68
C ASP A 78 17.83 -4.34 -20.68
N ALA A 79 18.53 -4.32 -19.54
CA ALA A 79 18.32 -5.28 -18.46
C ALA A 79 16.93 -5.14 -17.83
N GLU A 80 16.48 -3.92 -17.60
CA GLU A 80 15.15 -3.66 -17.05
C GLU A 80 14.04 -4.05 -18.01
N ILE A 81 14.20 -3.75 -19.30
CA ILE A 81 13.27 -4.17 -20.35
C ILE A 81 13.16 -5.70 -20.39
N LYS A 82 14.29 -6.43 -20.29
CA LYS A 82 14.26 -7.89 -20.20
C LYS A 82 13.52 -8.37 -18.97
N ARG A 83 13.77 -7.75 -17.81
CA ARG A 83 13.08 -8.08 -16.55
C ARG A 83 11.57 -7.91 -16.67
N ILE A 84 11.12 -6.82 -17.31
CA ILE A 84 9.70 -6.58 -17.58
C ILE A 84 9.16 -7.63 -18.55
N ALA A 85 9.88 -7.92 -19.64
CA ALA A 85 9.49 -8.91 -20.63
C ALA A 85 9.31 -10.31 -20.01
N ASP A 86 10.23 -10.74 -19.15
CA ASP A 86 10.17 -12.00 -18.43
C ASP A 86 8.97 -12.02 -17.45
N ALA A 87 8.74 -10.93 -16.72
CA ALA A 87 7.65 -10.84 -15.74
C ALA A 87 6.27 -10.91 -16.40
N TYR A 88 6.11 -10.33 -17.59
CA TYR A 88 4.84 -10.32 -18.33
C TYR A 88 4.78 -11.39 -19.44
N GLN A 89 5.79 -12.25 -19.56
CA GLN A 89 5.90 -13.29 -20.60
C GLN A 89 5.74 -12.70 -22.01
N MET A 90 6.36 -11.55 -22.26
CA MET A 90 6.35 -10.83 -23.52
C MET A 90 7.74 -10.83 -24.16
N GLU A 91 7.79 -10.63 -25.48
CA GLU A 91 9.07 -10.41 -26.17
C GLU A 91 9.66 -9.03 -25.83
N ALA A 92 10.98 -8.98 -25.61
CA ALA A 92 11.69 -7.75 -25.23
C ALA A 92 11.49 -6.61 -26.25
N ASP A 93 11.45 -6.93 -27.56
CA ASP A 93 11.22 -5.96 -28.63
C ASP A 93 9.81 -5.33 -28.54
N LYS A 94 8.84 -6.12 -28.12
CA LYS A 94 7.47 -5.65 -27.90
C LYS A 94 7.40 -4.70 -26.71
N VAL A 95 8.10 -5.03 -25.62
CA VAL A 95 8.20 -4.13 -24.45
C VAL A 95 8.91 -2.84 -24.84
N LYS A 96 10.01 -2.91 -25.61
CA LYS A 96 10.73 -1.73 -26.15
C LYS A 96 9.84 -0.79 -26.95
N SER A 97 8.88 -1.33 -27.69
CA SER A 97 7.96 -0.50 -28.50
C SER A 97 6.85 0.14 -27.68
N LEU A 98 6.52 -0.39 -26.50
CA LEU A 98 5.45 0.09 -25.63
C LEU A 98 5.94 1.05 -24.56
N VAL A 99 7.22 0.98 -24.20
CA VAL A 99 7.80 1.73 -23.09
C VAL A 99 8.74 2.81 -23.59
N ASP A 100 8.62 4.02 -23.07
CA ASP A 100 9.57 5.09 -23.35
C ASP A 100 10.91 4.82 -22.63
N ALA A 101 11.94 4.54 -23.42
CA ALA A 101 13.29 4.29 -22.91
C ALA A 101 13.84 5.47 -22.09
N ALA A 102 13.45 6.72 -22.41
CA ALA A 102 13.88 7.89 -21.67
C ALA A 102 13.21 7.95 -20.27
N ALA A 103 11.96 7.54 -20.16
CA ALA A 103 11.26 7.44 -18.90
C ALA A 103 11.90 6.32 -18.01
N VAL A 104 12.14 5.16 -18.59
CA VAL A 104 12.83 4.04 -17.87
C VAL A 104 14.20 4.47 -17.38
N LYS A 105 14.98 5.19 -18.20
CA LYS A 105 16.30 5.69 -17.82
C LYS A 105 16.24 6.63 -16.62
N LYS A 106 15.23 7.51 -16.55
CA LYS A 106 15.00 8.38 -15.38
C LYS A 106 14.61 7.58 -14.14
N ASP A 107 13.70 6.63 -14.27
CA ASP A 107 13.26 5.80 -13.15
C ASP A 107 14.41 4.95 -12.60
N LEU A 108 15.27 4.41 -13.46
CA LEU A 108 16.48 3.70 -13.05
C LEU A 108 17.50 4.61 -12.35
N ALA A 109 17.66 5.85 -12.80
CA ALA A 109 18.51 6.81 -12.11
C ALA A 109 17.99 7.14 -10.70
N VAL A 110 16.68 7.29 -10.54
CA VAL A 110 16.03 7.46 -9.22
C VAL A 110 16.26 6.24 -8.34
N ASN A 111 16.11 5.02 -8.86
CA ASN A 111 16.36 3.79 -8.11
C ASN A 111 17.83 3.69 -7.66
N LYS A 112 18.79 4.00 -8.54
CA LYS A 112 20.22 4.08 -8.19
C LYS A 112 20.47 5.16 -7.13
N ALA A 113 19.77 6.29 -7.17
CA ALA A 113 19.87 7.33 -6.15
C ALA A 113 19.33 6.86 -4.79
N ILE A 114 18.29 6.04 -4.77
CA ILE A 114 17.80 5.42 -3.51
C ILE A 114 18.87 4.52 -2.91
N ASP A 115 19.52 3.70 -3.72
CA ASP A 115 20.56 2.79 -3.24
C ASP A 115 21.80 3.57 -2.77
N PHE A 116 22.20 4.62 -3.49
CA PHE A 116 23.25 5.53 -3.06
C PHE A 116 22.94 6.18 -1.71
N VAL A 117 21.71 6.67 -1.51
CA VAL A 117 21.29 7.26 -0.23
C VAL A 117 21.31 6.22 0.88
N LYS A 118 20.88 4.99 0.62
CA LYS A 118 20.93 3.90 1.61
C LYS A 118 22.36 3.55 2.03
N GLU A 119 23.28 3.49 1.07
CA GLU A 119 24.70 3.19 1.33
C GLU A 119 25.41 4.30 2.12
N LYS A 120 25.04 5.56 1.85
CA LYS A 120 25.63 6.73 2.53
C LYS A 120 24.91 7.11 3.82
N ALA A 121 23.70 6.56 4.05
CA ALA A 121 22.93 6.89 5.23
C ALA A 121 23.57 6.31 6.50
N ASN A 122 23.89 7.19 7.44
CA ASN A 122 24.20 6.80 8.81
C ASN A 122 22.88 6.45 9.52
N ILE A 123 22.55 5.17 9.54
CA ILE A 123 21.36 4.71 10.25
C ILE A 123 21.65 4.71 11.74
N VAL A 124 21.36 5.81 12.42
CA VAL A 124 21.29 5.84 13.88
C VAL A 124 19.94 5.25 14.25
N LEU A 125 19.94 4.00 14.68
CA LEU A 125 18.77 3.43 15.35
C LEU A 125 18.55 4.23 16.63
N GLY A 126 17.73 5.26 16.55
CA GLY A 126 17.22 5.91 17.75
C GLY A 126 16.55 4.84 18.59
N ALA A 127 16.98 4.68 19.84
CA ALA A 127 16.29 3.85 20.79
C ALA A 127 14.81 4.30 20.75
N ALA A 128 13.95 3.41 20.28
CA ALA A 128 12.53 3.61 20.37
C ALA A 128 12.25 3.86 21.85
N GLU A 129 11.81 5.07 22.20
CA GLU A 129 11.22 5.32 23.51
C GLU A 129 10.07 4.33 23.65
N GLU A 130 10.33 3.26 24.37
CA GLU A 130 9.28 2.37 24.87
C GLU A 130 8.28 3.27 25.62
N LYS A 131 7.20 3.61 24.96
CA LYS A 131 6.01 4.13 25.65
C LYS A 131 5.52 2.98 26.54
N LYS A 132 6.03 2.97 27.78
CA LYS A 132 5.50 2.13 28.86
C LYS A 132 3.98 2.34 28.90
N PRO A 133 3.20 1.26 28.85
CA PRO A 133 1.76 1.38 28.97
C PRO A 133 1.47 1.98 30.35
N ALA A 134 0.74 3.09 30.36
CA ALA A 134 0.30 3.76 31.56
C ALA A 134 -0.43 2.78 32.48
N LYS A 135 0.20 2.48 33.62
CA LYS A 135 -0.32 1.66 34.69
C LYS A 135 -1.58 2.34 35.23
N LYS A 136 -2.75 1.83 34.87
CA LYS A 136 -3.99 2.20 35.53
C LYS A 136 -3.90 1.76 36.98
N THR A 137 -3.72 2.68 37.87
CA THR A 137 -3.90 2.50 39.30
C THR A 137 -5.39 2.34 39.57
N THR A 138 -5.81 1.11 39.74
CA THR A 138 -7.09 0.79 40.36
C THR A 138 -6.94 0.98 41.85
N LYS A 139 -7.57 2.05 42.33
CA LYS A 139 -7.73 2.35 43.74
C LYS A 139 -8.70 1.35 44.36
N LYS A 140 -8.19 0.60 45.32
CA LYS A 140 -8.87 -0.33 46.19
C LYS A 140 -9.99 0.38 46.97
N ALA A 141 -11.19 -0.15 46.91
CA ALA A 141 -12.16 0.02 47.95
C ALA A 141 -12.72 -1.38 48.33
N GLU A 142 -12.43 -1.73 49.53
CA GLU A 142 -12.86 -2.89 50.31
C GLU A 142 -14.33 -2.73 50.68
N THR A 143 -15.13 -3.77 50.61
CA THR A 143 -15.90 -4.40 51.69
C THR A 143 -16.96 -5.34 51.14
N ALA A 144 -16.80 -6.55 51.53
CA ALA A 144 -17.65 -7.43 52.30
C ALA A 144 -18.76 -8.25 51.58
N GLU A 145 -18.52 -9.54 51.66
CA GLU A 145 -19.41 -10.62 52.09
C GLU A 145 -20.68 -10.94 51.30
N GLY A 146 -20.77 -12.22 50.94
CA GLY A 146 -22.03 -12.89 50.60
C GLY A 146 -21.83 -14.14 49.75
N GLU A 147 -21.64 -15.25 50.43
CA GLU A 147 -21.70 -16.65 49.94
C GLU A 147 -22.89 -16.91 48.99
N GLU A 148 -22.71 -17.69 47.97
CA GLU A 148 -23.26 -19.05 47.84
C GLU A 148 -23.03 -19.61 46.43
N LYS A 149 -22.43 -20.80 46.42
CA LYS A 149 -22.40 -21.81 45.36
C LYS A 149 -23.53 -22.80 45.67
N PRO A 150 -23.87 -23.79 44.85
CA PRO A 150 -23.68 -24.11 43.44
C PRO A 150 -24.92 -24.72 42.77
N LYS A 151 -24.88 -25.07 41.48
CA LYS A 151 -25.27 -26.37 40.88
C LYS A 151 -25.62 -26.31 39.40
N LYS A 152 -24.78 -26.98 38.66
CA LYS A 152 -25.05 -28.12 37.76
C LYS A 152 -25.94 -27.90 36.53
N ALA A 153 -25.27 -28.12 35.41
CA ALA A 153 -25.81 -28.64 34.16
C ALA A 153 -26.59 -29.96 34.36
N PRO A 154 -27.34 -30.51 33.41
CA PRO A 154 -26.87 -30.86 32.08
C PRO A 154 -27.94 -30.94 30.95
N ALA A 155 -27.41 -30.90 29.74
CA ALA A 155 -27.60 -31.78 28.59
C ALA A 155 -28.99 -32.31 28.20
N LYS A 156 -29.22 -32.33 26.93
CA LYS A 156 -29.60 -33.42 26.02
C LYS A 156 -30.80 -33.11 25.10
N LYS A 157 -30.43 -33.29 23.89
CA LYS A 157 -30.93 -34.23 22.83
C LYS A 157 -32.20 -33.81 22.14
N ALA A 158 -32.00 -33.66 20.88
CA ALA A 158 -32.05 -34.61 19.78
C ALA A 158 -33.37 -34.64 19.05
N ALA A 159 -33.19 -34.57 17.81
CA ALA A 159 -33.67 -35.45 16.76
C ALA A 159 -34.99 -35.10 16.10
N LYS A 160 -34.85 -34.88 14.82
CA LYS A 160 -35.24 -35.80 13.74
C LYS A 160 -36.67 -35.63 13.24
N LYS A 161 -36.76 -35.52 12.02
CA LYS A 161 -37.49 -36.25 11.00
C LYS A 161 -38.25 -35.35 10.04
N GLU A 162 -37.82 -35.55 8.87
CA GLU A 162 -38.46 -36.14 7.66
C GLU A 162 -39.62 -35.29 7.12
N GLU A 163 -39.43 -34.99 5.96
CA GLU A 163 -39.61 -35.67 4.66
C GLU A 163 -40.90 -35.29 3.95
N LYS A 164 -40.74 -35.11 2.67
CA LYS A 164 -41.64 -35.37 1.55
C LYS A 164 -42.54 -34.22 1.11
N GLU A 165 -42.25 -33.97 -0.09
CA GLU A 165 -42.80 -34.28 -1.43
C GLU A 165 -43.80 -33.28 -1.94
N ALA A 166 -43.46 -32.95 -3.14
CA ALA A 166 -44.24 -32.90 -4.37
C ALA A 166 -45.12 -31.63 -4.54
N GLU A 167 -44.99 -30.92 -5.50
CA GLU A 167 -45.28 -31.06 -6.94
C GLU A 167 -44.67 -29.91 -7.71
#